data_57474af8e03e8fa34085b22e071a4bb9
#
_entry.id   57474af8e03e8fa34085b22e071a4bb9
#
_cell.length_a   1.000
_cell.length_b   1.000
_cell.length_c   1.000
_cell.angle_alpha   90.00
_cell.angle_beta   90.00
_cell.angle_gamma   90.00
#
_symmetry.space_group_name_H-M   'P 1'
#
loop_
_entity.id
_entity.type
_entity.pdbx_description
1 polymer ?
#
loop_
_entity_poly.entity_id
_entity_poly.type
_entity_poly.pdbx_seq_one_letter_code
_entity_poly.pdbx_strand_id
1 'polypeptide(L)'
;MKIFELAKELDVTPKDLIAFYRNNDYQVSSHMQNATDDMIDFAKAHMTDITNKKTEIEKNEDKDENTSSKTSFVEVKAPVKTFKPDDEIPCKSVTPWKLSAVGVDKNTVYHWEYFGDIEYLKYRDLQALRRTEYITKPKILIMDADLRNQWGRELGDVYKYFDGIEYPEEYFDRSNDEFEELIKNAPHWLTDIIKVTAMAMIRAENYPDVKKIRIIDDTLGTCVKDFL
;
A
#
# COMPACT_ATOMS: atom_id res chain seq x y z
N MET A 1 8.74 -3.79 -22.14
CA MET A 1 8.99 -4.31 -20.78
C MET A 1 8.31 -3.40 -19.79
N LYS A 2 7.64 -3.93 -18.77
CA LYS A 2 7.02 -3.13 -17.72
C LYS A 2 8.03 -2.80 -16.61
N ILE A 3 7.78 -1.72 -15.86
CA ILE A 3 8.71 -1.27 -14.80
C ILE A 3 8.91 -2.35 -13.74
N PHE A 4 7.87 -3.12 -13.37
CA PHE A 4 8.01 -4.21 -12.40
C PHE A 4 8.86 -5.38 -12.95
N GLU A 5 8.79 -5.66 -14.25
CA GLU A 5 9.63 -6.68 -14.90
C GLU A 5 11.09 -6.25 -14.92
N LEU A 6 11.33 -4.96 -15.21
CA LEU A 6 12.66 -4.37 -15.17
C LEU A 6 13.21 -4.35 -13.73
N ALA A 7 12.39 -4.03 -12.73
CA ALA A 7 12.78 -4.08 -11.33
C ALA A 7 13.21 -5.49 -10.91
N LYS A 8 12.48 -6.53 -11.36
CA LYS A 8 12.82 -7.93 -11.13
C LYS A 8 14.12 -8.33 -11.84
N GLU A 9 14.35 -7.84 -13.07
CA GLU A 9 15.60 -8.08 -13.83
C GLU A 9 16.81 -7.45 -13.13
N LEU A 10 16.61 -6.28 -12.49
CA LEU A 10 17.65 -5.52 -11.80
C LEU A 10 17.81 -5.92 -10.30
N ASP A 11 17.05 -6.89 -9.81
CA ASP A 11 17.03 -7.33 -8.39
C ASP A 11 16.80 -6.17 -7.40
N VAL A 12 15.88 -5.28 -7.78
CA VAL A 12 15.44 -4.14 -6.94
C VAL A 12 13.93 -4.17 -6.77
N THR A 13 13.43 -3.50 -5.72
CA THR A 13 11.98 -3.41 -5.59
C THR A 13 11.41 -2.46 -6.64
N PRO A 14 10.21 -2.71 -7.20
CA PRO A 14 9.55 -1.78 -8.12
C PRO A 14 9.39 -0.38 -7.53
N LYS A 15 9.24 -0.30 -6.21
CA LYS A 15 9.16 0.96 -5.46
C LYS A 15 10.46 1.76 -5.53
N ASP A 16 11.59 1.11 -5.31
CA ASP A 16 12.90 1.77 -5.36
C ASP A 16 13.20 2.24 -6.79
N LEU A 17 12.84 1.43 -7.78
CA LEU A 17 13.01 1.79 -9.18
C LEU A 17 12.11 2.98 -9.59
N ILE A 18 10.86 3.02 -9.13
CA ILE A 18 9.95 4.16 -9.36
C ILE A 18 10.49 5.42 -8.67
N ALA A 19 10.92 5.30 -7.40
CA ALA A 19 11.51 6.42 -6.68
C ALA A 19 12.78 6.94 -7.36
N PHE A 20 13.62 6.03 -7.88
CA PHE A 20 14.81 6.39 -8.64
C PHE A 20 14.45 7.17 -9.91
N TYR A 21 13.48 6.71 -10.68
CA TYR A 21 13.03 7.41 -11.88
C TYR A 21 12.47 8.80 -11.59
N ARG A 22 11.64 8.93 -10.54
CA ARG A 22 11.07 10.23 -10.15
C ARG A 22 12.13 11.23 -9.70
N ASN A 23 13.14 10.76 -8.97
CA ASN A 23 14.27 11.60 -8.54
C ASN A 23 15.15 12.06 -9.71
N ASN A 24 14.99 11.46 -10.88
CA ASN A 24 15.72 11.80 -12.11
C ASN A 24 14.78 12.36 -13.20
N ASP A 25 13.68 13.00 -12.79
CA ASP A 25 12.73 13.71 -13.67
C ASP A 25 11.94 12.83 -14.67
N TYR A 26 11.96 11.51 -14.49
CA TYR A 26 11.11 10.65 -15.29
C TYR A 26 9.69 10.61 -14.71
N GLN A 27 8.69 10.84 -15.56
CA GLN A 27 7.29 10.74 -15.17
C GLN A 27 6.84 9.26 -15.13
N VAL A 28 6.88 8.67 -13.94
CA VAL A 28 6.41 7.31 -13.69
C VAL A 28 5.19 7.35 -12.78
N SER A 29 4.06 6.89 -13.30
CA SER A 29 2.78 6.86 -12.58
C SER A 29 2.49 5.53 -11.91
N SER A 30 3.04 4.41 -12.42
CA SER A 30 2.76 3.05 -11.92
C SER A 30 3.87 2.08 -12.30
N HIS A 31 4.09 1.05 -11.48
CA HIS A 31 4.96 -0.09 -11.78
C HIS A 31 4.49 -0.89 -13.01
N MET A 32 3.20 -0.78 -13.36
CA MET A 32 2.60 -1.40 -14.54
C MET A 32 2.85 -0.60 -15.83
N GLN A 33 3.40 0.61 -15.73
CA GLN A 33 3.77 1.41 -16.89
C GLN A 33 4.87 0.73 -17.69
N ASN A 34 4.80 0.83 -19.02
CA ASN A 34 5.88 0.36 -19.87
C ASN A 34 7.10 1.28 -19.70
N ALA A 35 8.24 0.67 -19.40
CA ALA A 35 9.51 1.37 -19.42
C ALA A 35 9.90 1.64 -20.88
N THR A 36 10.30 2.89 -21.18
CA THR A 36 10.89 3.24 -22.47
C THR A 36 12.32 2.71 -22.54
N ASP A 37 12.87 2.62 -23.74
CA ASP A 37 14.25 2.15 -23.92
C ASP A 37 15.24 3.04 -23.16
N ASP A 38 15.02 4.37 -23.17
CA ASP A 38 15.83 5.32 -22.41
C ASP A 38 15.76 5.06 -20.89
N MET A 39 14.60 4.69 -20.36
CA MET A 39 14.44 4.35 -18.93
C MET A 39 15.19 3.05 -18.59
N ILE A 40 15.13 2.07 -19.47
CA ILE A 40 15.81 0.77 -19.28
C ILE A 40 17.32 0.98 -19.25
N ASP A 41 17.87 1.72 -20.23
CA ASP A 41 19.30 2.00 -20.31
C ASP A 41 19.78 2.86 -19.14
N PHE A 42 18.99 3.85 -18.74
CA PHE A 42 19.29 4.69 -17.59
C PHE A 42 19.33 3.90 -16.28
N ALA A 43 18.35 3.04 -16.01
CA ALA A 43 18.34 2.19 -14.82
C ALA A 43 19.51 1.22 -14.80
N LYS A 44 19.84 0.58 -15.94
CA LYS A 44 21.00 -0.33 -16.06
C LYS A 44 22.33 0.37 -15.84
N ALA A 45 22.45 1.62 -16.28
CA ALA A 45 23.68 2.42 -16.10
C ALA A 45 23.89 2.87 -14.64
N HIS A 46 22.82 3.02 -13.87
CA HIS A 46 22.86 3.56 -12.50
C HIS A 46 22.45 2.53 -11.43
N MET A 47 22.62 1.24 -11.71
CA MET A 47 22.27 0.15 -10.78
C MET A 47 22.89 0.32 -9.37
N THR A 48 24.13 0.81 -9.31
CA THR A 48 24.84 1.02 -8.03
C THR A 48 24.18 2.09 -7.15
N ASP A 49 23.54 3.08 -7.74
CA ASP A 49 22.88 4.17 -7.01
C ASP A 49 21.53 3.71 -6.44
N ILE A 50 20.86 2.78 -7.13
CA ILE A 50 19.61 2.17 -6.69
C ILE A 50 19.86 1.22 -5.51
N THR A 51 20.94 0.43 -5.56
CA THR A 51 21.28 -0.55 -4.51
C THR A 51 21.93 0.08 -3.28
N ASN A 52 22.69 1.16 -3.40
CA ASN A 52 23.33 1.83 -2.27
C ASN A 52 22.31 2.48 -1.32
N LYS A 53 21.16 2.90 -1.80
CA LYS A 53 20.07 3.43 -0.95
C LYS A 53 19.46 2.35 -0.03
N LYS A 54 19.50 1.08 -0.44
CA LYS A 54 19.03 -0.05 0.36
C LYS A 54 19.93 -0.27 1.59
N THR A 55 21.22 -0.03 1.47
CA THR A 55 22.23 -0.24 2.55
C THR A 55 22.16 0.84 3.63
N GLU A 56 21.66 2.03 3.35
CA GLU A 56 21.48 3.10 4.34
C GLU A 56 20.21 2.95 5.17
N ILE A 57 19.17 2.32 4.61
CA ILE A 57 17.90 2.07 5.32
C ILE A 57 18.03 0.86 6.25
N GLU A 58 18.74 -0.20 5.83
CA GLU A 58 18.96 -1.41 6.64
C GLU A 58 19.92 -1.20 7.82
N LYS A 59 20.73 -0.14 7.82
CA LYS A 59 21.67 0.17 8.94
C LYS A 59 21.01 0.84 10.14
N ASN A 60 19.77 1.25 10.08
CA ASN A 60 19.06 1.90 11.19
C ASN A 60 18.08 0.98 11.95
N GLU A 61 17.94 -0.29 11.55
CA GLU A 61 17.02 -1.23 12.22
C GLU A 61 17.70 -2.25 13.16
N ASP A 62 19.03 -2.35 13.18
CA ASP A 62 19.75 -3.29 14.05
C ASP A 62 20.51 -2.59 15.18
N LYS A 63 19.78 -2.17 16.22
CA LYS A 63 20.34 -2.03 17.57
C LYS A 63 19.20 -2.06 18.59
N ASP A 64 18.91 -3.24 19.10
CA ASP A 64 18.69 -3.54 20.50
C ASP A 64 18.19 -4.99 20.67
N GLU A 65 19.12 -5.90 20.75
CA GLU A 65 18.93 -7.18 21.42
C GLU A 65 20.05 -7.41 22.43
N ASN A 66 19.66 -7.54 23.65
CA ASN A 66 20.16 -8.41 24.69
C ASN A 66 20.44 -7.73 26.03
N THR A 67 19.55 -7.95 26.98
CA THR A 67 19.99 -8.37 28.32
C THR A 67 18.84 -9.05 29.06
N SER A 68 19.00 -10.34 29.25
CA SER A 68 18.20 -11.19 30.14
C SER A 68 18.47 -10.84 31.61
N SER A 69 17.43 -10.49 32.38
CA SER A 69 17.38 -10.87 33.79
C SER A 69 15.92 -10.85 34.31
N LYS A 70 15.54 -11.98 34.89
CA LYS A 70 14.29 -12.22 35.61
C LYS A 70 14.14 -11.25 36.78
N THR A 71 13.00 -10.55 36.88
CA THR A 71 12.38 -10.27 38.19
C THR A 71 10.95 -9.77 38.01
N SER A 72 10.00 -10.44 38.71
CA SER A 72 8.67 -10.03 39.19
C SER A 72 7.81 -9.10 38.34
N PHE A 73 6.65 -9.65 37.95
CA PHE A 73 5.52 -8.96 37.34
C PHE A 73 5.05 -7.76 38.17
N VAL A 74 5.42 -6.60 37.73
CA VAL A 74 4.64 -5.38 37.90
C VAL A 74 4.32 -4.94 36.47
N GLU A 75 3.04 -4.97 36.13
CA GLU A 75 2.54 -4.53 34.83
C GLU A 75 2.72 -2.99 34.75
N VAL A 76 3.93 -2.56 34.41
CA VAL A 76 4.21 -1.17 34.08
C VAL A 76 3.68 -0.99 32.66
N LYS A 77 2.44 -0.47 32.53
CA LYS A 77 1.94 0.02 31.25
C LYS A 77 2.97 1.00 30.72
N ALA A 78 3.59 0.63 29.60
CA ALA A 78 4.47 1.54 28.89
C ALA A 78 3.79 2.91 28.69
N PRO A 79 4.52 4.03 28.80
CA PRO A 79 3.91 5.35 28.65
C PRO A 79 3.26 5.45 27.28
N VAL A 80 1.93 5.67 27.27
CA VAL A 80 1.16 5.82 26.04
C VAL A 80 1.66 7.07 25.34
N LYS A 81 2.18 6.94 24.12
CA LYS A 81 2.63 8.07 23.29
C LYS A 81 1.47 9.05 23.10
N THR A 82 1.69 10.31 23.43
CA THR A 82 0.70 11.37 23.27
C THR A 82 1.00 12.12 21.98
N PHE A 83 0.03 12.19 21.07
CA PHE A 83 0.17 12.91 19.81
C PHE A 83 -0.33 14.35 19.94
N LYS A 84 0.49 15.29 19.42
CA LYS A 84 0.10 16.70 19.32
C LYS A 84 -0.70 16.93 18.03
N PRO A 85 -1.54 18.00 17.97
CA PRO A 85 -2.37 18.26 16.78
C PRO A 85 -1.61 18.38 15.47
N ASP A 86 -0.37 18.88 15.51
CA ASP A 86 0.46 19.11 14.32
C ASP A 86 1.50 18.00 14.08
N ASP A 87 1.51 16.92 14.86
CA ASP A 87 2.36 15.77 14.60
C ASP A 87 1.97 15.14 13.27
N GLU A 88 2.96 14.83 12.45
CA GLU A 88 2.79 14.21 11.14
C GLU A 88 2.72 12.70 11.27
N ILE A 89 1.62 12.12 10.79
CA ILE A 89 1.34 10.69 10.86
C ILE A 89 1.37 10.10 9.44
N PRO A 90 2.26 9.16 9.16
CA PRO A 90 2.32 8.52 7.85
C PRO A 90 1.07 7.66 7.61
N CYS A 91 0.40 7.90 6.49
CA CYS A 91 -0.81 7.20 6.06
C CYS A 91 -0.64 6.67 4.63
N LYS A 92 -0.72 5.34 4.49
CA LYS A 92 -0.57 4.62 3.22
C LYS A 92 -1.93 4.49 2.53
N SER A 93 -2.03 4.87 1.25
CA SER A 93 -3.21 4.59 0.43
C SER A 93 -3.34 3.10 0.13
N VAL A 94 -4.57 2.60 0.17
CA VAL A 94 -4.92 1.22 -0.23
C VAL A 94 -5.97 1.19 -1.34
N THR A 95 -6.13 2.31 -2.04
CA THR A 95 -7.02 2.41 -3.20
C THR A 95 -6.22 2.37 -4.50
N PRO A 96 -6.68 1.65 -5.54
CA PRO A 96 -6.04 1.61 -6.85
C PRO A 96 -6.33 2.85 -7.72
N TRP A 97 -6.92 3.90 -7.13
CA TRP A 97 -7.24 5.17 -7.77
C TRP A 97 -6.69 6.34 -6.95
N LYS A 98 -6.63 7.51 -7.59
CA LYS A 98 -6.25 8.75 -6.92
C LYS A 98 -7.21 9.08 -5.77
N LEU A 99 -6.62 9.44 -4.63
CA LEU A 99 -7.35 9.80 -3.43
C LEU A 99 -6.92 11.19 -2.97
N SER A 100 -7.86 11.98 -2.45
CA SER A 100 -7.57 13.27 -1.85
C SER A 100 -8.38 13.45 -0.58
N ALA A 101 -7.75 14.02 0.44
CA ALA A 101 -8.42 14.40 1.69
C ALA A 101 -8.14 15.87 2.01
N VAL A 102 -9.13 16.56 2.53
CA VAL A 102 -9.01 17.98 2.91
C VAL A 102 -8.84 18.06 4.43
N GLY A 103 -7.83 18.81 4.87
CA GLY A 103 -7.58 19.07 6.28
C GLY A 103 -8.68 19.93 6.93
N VAL A 104 -8.70 19.97 8.25
CA VAL A 104 -9.68 20.72 9.06
C VAL A 104 -9.63 22.21 8.73
N ASP A 105 -8.46 22.74 8.44
CA ASP A 105 -8.26 24.15 8.07
C ASP A 105 -8.74 24.49 6.65
N LYS A 106 -9.16 23.49 5.85
CA LYS A 106 -9.61 23.57 4.46
C LYS A 106 -8.55 24.10 3.46
N ASN A 107 -7.38 24.49 3.93
CA ASN A 107 -6.28 24.95 3.08
C ASN A 107 -5.27 23.85 2.79
N THR A 108 -5.18 22.85 3.67
CA THR A 108 -4.32 21.68 3.48
C THR A 108 -5.08 20.63 2.70
N VAL A 109 -4.48 20.12 1.61
CA VAL A 109 -5.02 19.01 0.84
C VAL A 109 -3.94 17.95 0.73
N TYR A 110 -4.28 16.74 1.10
CA TYR A 110 -3.44 15.56 1.01
C TYR A 110 -3.81 14.79 -0.24
N HIS A 111 -2.81 14.28 -0.97
CA HIS A 111 -3.01 13.59 -2.24
C HIS A 111 -2.25 12.28 -2.28
N TRP A 112 -2.94 11.19 -2.59
CA TRP A 112 -2.33 9.91 -2.92
C TRP A 112 -2.60 9.61 -4.39
N GLU A 113 -1.56 9.33 -5.14
CA GLU A 113 -1.66 9.11 -6.58
C GLU A 113 -1.99 7.66 -6.93
N TYR A 114 -1.58 6.71 -6.07
CA TYR A 114 -1.73 5.27 -6.32
C TYR A 114 -1.76 4.47 -5.02
N PHE A 115 -2.03 3.18 -5.16
CA PHE A 115 -1.95 2.22 -4.06
C PHE A 115 -0.52 2.16 -3.51
N GLY A 116 -0.38 2.16 -2.19
CA GLY A 116 0.92 2.12 -1.54
C GLY A 116 1.56 3.50 -1.31
N ASP A 117 1.01 4.55 -1.92
CA ASP A 117 1.50 5.92 -1.73
C ASP A 117 1.34 6.38 -0.28
N ILE A 118 2.31 7.11 0.25
CA ILE A 118 2.33 7.52 1.67
C ILE A 118 2.31 9.05 1.74
N GLU A 119 1.32 9.56 2.46
CA GLU A 119 1.18 10.96 2.81
C GLU A 119 1.24 11.15 4.32
N TYR A 120 1.80 12.27 4.75
CA TYR A 120 1.96 12.63 6.15
C TYR A 120 0.85 13.57 6.57
N LEU A 121 -0.15 13.04 7.28
CA LEU A 121 -1.29 13.81 7.76
C LEU A 121 -1.01 14.38 9.15
N LYS A 122 -1.39 15.64 9.37
CA LYS A 122 -1.42 16.19 10.72
C LYS A 122 -2.40 15.38 11.58
N TYR A 123 -2.00 15.08 12.79
CA TYR A 123 -2.83 14.27 13.70
C TYR A 123 -4.25 14.83 13.86
N ARG A 124 -4.43 16.17 13.95
CA ARG A 124 -5.76 16.81 14.01
C ARG A 124 -6.63 16.50 12.80
N ASP A 125 -6.02 16.44 11.59
CA ASP A 125 -6.74 16.17 10.35
C ASP A 125 -7.09 14.70 10.27
N LEU A 126 -6.18 13.83 10.68
CA LEU A 126 -6.43 12.40 10.77
C LEU A 126 -7.53 12.07 11.80
N GLN A 127 -7.59 12.78 12.94
CA GLN A 127 -8.67 12.64 13.90
C GLN A 127 -10.04 13.01 13.30
N ALA A 128 -10.11 14.03 12.44
CA ALA A 128 -11.34 14.37 11.74
C ALA A 128 -11.77 13.28 10.76
N LEU A 129 -10.81 12.59 10.13
CA LEU A 129 -11.07 11.47 9.22
C LEU A 129 -11.44 10.17 9.94
N ARG A 130 -11.20 10.05 11.24
CA ARG A 130 -11.32 8.81 12.04
C ARG A 130 -12.66 8.10 11.89
N ARG A 131 -13.77 8.87 11.80
CA ARG A 131 -15.13 8.33 11.68
C ARG A 131 -15.69 8.36 10.26
N THR A 132 -14.86 8.74 9.31
CA THR A 132 -15.25 8.80 7.90
C THR A 132 -14.91 7.50 7.17
N GLU A 133 -15.33 7.39 5.91
CA GLU A 133 -15.03 6.25 5.05
C GLU A 133 -13.52 6.08 4.78
N TYR A 134 -12.69 7.09 5.02
CA TYR A 134 -11.24 6.96 4.87
C TYR A 134 -10.66 5.89 5.79
N ILE A 135 -11.21 5.76 6.99
CA ILE A 135 -10.75 4.81 8.02
C ILE A 135 -11.72 3.64 8.17
N THR A 136 -13.04 3.88 8.15
CA THR A 136 -14.05 2.83 8.41
C THR A 136 -14.27 1.87 7.23
N LYS A 137 -14.06 2.35 6.00
CA LYS A 137 -13.99 1.57 4.76
C LYS A 137 -12.60 1.80 4.15
N PRO A 138 -11.54 1.24 4.69
CA PRO A 138 -10.21 1.80 4.62
C PRO A 138 -9.79 2.17 3.20
N LYS A 139 -9.62 3.46 3.02
CA LYS A 139 -8.96 4.06 1.84
C LYS A 139 -7.50 4.36 2.14
N ILE A 140 -7.20 4.57 3.43
CA ILE A 140 -5.85 4.77 3.95
C ILE A 140 -5.61 3.90 5.18
N LEU A 141 -4.36 3.48 5.37
CA LEU A 141 -3.87 2.77 6.55
C LEU A 141 -2.90 3.67 7.33
N ILE A 142 -3.07 3.73 8.64
CA ILE A 142 -2.15 4.43 9.55
C ILE A 142 -0.90 3.58 9.71
N MET A 143 0.28 4.14 9.46
CA MET A 143 1.54 3.42 9.55
C MET A 143 2.19 3.52 10.94
N ASP A 144 1.84 4.53 11.76
CA ASP A 144 2.32 4.66 13.14
C ASP A 144 1.71 3.59 14.04
N ALA A 145 2.58 2.72 14.58
CA ALA A 145 2.17 1.57 15.39
C ALA A 145 1.51 1.98 16.71
N ASP A 146 2.00 3.04 17.35
CA ASP A 146 1.45 3.51 18.63
C ASP A 146 0.05 4.04 18.43
N LEU A 147 -0.18 4.80 17.37
CA LEU A 147 -1.50 5.29 17.03
C LEU A 147 -2.46 4.16 16.65
N ARG A 148 -1.99 3.16 15.89
CA ARG A 148 -2.78 1.96 15.58
C ARG A 148 -3.22 1.24 16.86
N ASN A 149 -2.32 1.07 17.81
CA ASN A 149 -2.63 0.43 19.09
C ASN A 149 -3.65 1.23 19.89
N GLN A 150 -3.55 2.57 19.89
CA GLN A 150 -4.52 3.44 20.57
C GLN A 150 -5.92 3.40 19.94
N TRP A 151 -5.99 3.27 18.62
CA TRP A 151 -7.25 3.22 17.86
C TRP A 151 -7.71 1.78 17.56
N GLY A 152 -7.03 0.78 18.09
CA GLY A 152 -7.17 -0.64 17.72
C GLY A 152 -8.61 -1.16 17.64
N ARG A 153 -9.49 -0.75 18.57
CA ARG A 153 -10.90 -1.15 18.55
C ARG A 153 -11.69 -0.60 17.36
N GLU A 154 -11.28 0.54 16.81
CA GLU A 154 -11.98 1.20 15.71
C GLU A 154 -11.42 0.79 14.36
N LEU A 155 -10.14 0.41 14.32
CA LEU A 155 -9.49 -0.06 13.10
C LEU A 155 -9.89 -1.51 12.77
N GLY A 156 -10.30 -2.29 13.78
CA GLY A 156 -10.71 -3.68 13.62
C GLY A 156 -9.62 -4.56 12.98
N ASP A 157 -10.07 -5.63 12.33
CA ASP A 157 -9.18 -6.57 11.63
C ASP A 157 -8.83 -6.15 10.19
N VAL A 158 -8.98 -4.87 9.87
CA VAL A 158 -8.81 -4.36 8.51
C VAL A 158 -7.42 -4.61 7.98
N TYR A 159 -6.41 -4.42 8.82
CA TYR A 159 -4.99 -4.54 8.41
C TYR A 159 -4.62 -5.94 7.91
N LYS A 160 -5.30 -6.99 8.39
CA LYS A 160 -5.06 -8.37 7.93
C LYS A 160 -5.28 -8.58 6.42
N TYR A 161 -6.14 -7.77 5.81
CA TYR A 161 -6.41 -7.87 4.37
C TYR A 161 -5.28 -7.29 3.51
N PHE A 162 -4.43 -6.46 4.11
CA PHE A 162 -3.32 -5.79 3.44
C PHE A 162 -1.95 -6.32 3.90
N ASP A 163 -1.95 -7.33 4.76
CA ASP A 163 -0.72 -7.94 5.23
C ASP A 163 -0.01 -8.66 4.06
N GLY A 164 1.25 -8.29 3.82
CA GLY A 164 2.03 -8.80 2.70
C GLY A 164 1.60 -8.28 1.32
N ILE A 165 0.66 -7.32 1.23
CA ILE A 165 0.20 -6.74 -0.03
C ILE A 165 0.89 -5.39 -0.28
N GLU A 166 1.77 -5.36 -1.28
CA GLU A 166 2.40 -4.12 -1.75
C GLU A 166 1.64 -3.50 -2.92
N TYR A 167 1.06 -4.34 -3.78
CA TYR A 167 0.31 -3.95 -4.98
C TYR A 167 -1.05 -4.65 -5.03
N PRO A 168 -2.10 -3.99 -5.48
CA PRO A 168 -3.44 -4.57 -5.50
C PRO A 168 -3.56 -5.76 -6.45
N GLU A 169 -2.67 -5.90 -7.43
CA GLU A 169 -2.61 -7.03 -8.36
C GLU A 169 -2.22 -8.34 -7.67
N GLU A 170 -1.51 -8.28 -6.53
CA GLU A 170 -1.07 -9.46 -5.76
C GLU A 170 -2.24 -10.26 -5.17
N TYR A 171 -3.43 -9.66 -5.07
CA TYR A 171 -4.63 -10.45 -4.76
C TYR A 171 -4.89 -11.53 -5.80
N PHE A 172 -4.46 -11.31 -7.05
CA PHE A 172 -4.62 -12.26 -8.16
C PHE A 172 -3.51 -13.32 -8.25
N ASP A 173 -2.47 -13.26 -7.41
CA ASP A 173 -1.42 -14.28 -7.34
C ASP A 173 -1.84 -15.49 -6.47
N ARG A 174 -2.92 -15.36 -5.70
CA ARG A 174 -3.47 -16.44 -4.87
C ARG A 174 -3.97 -17.59 -5.73
N SER A 175 -4.04 -18.81 -5.15
CA SER A 175 -4.73 -19.92 -5.81
C SER A 175 -6.21 -19.59 -6.05
N ASN A 176 -6.87 -20.31 -6.97
CA ASN A 176 -8.27 -20.03 -7.27
C ASN A 176 -9.19 -20.27 -6.06
N ASP A 177 -8.90 -21.29 -5.24
CA ASP A 177 -9.69 -21.63 -4.05
C ASP A 177 -9.53 -20.54 -2.97
N GLU A 178 -8.31 -20.08 -2.70
CA GLU A 178 -8.04 -18.99 -1.76
C GLU A 178 -8.64 -17.66 -2.23
N PHE A 179 -8.60 -17.42 -3.54
CA PHE A 179 -9.20 -16.22 -4.13
C PHE A 179 -10.73 -16.25 -4.02
N GLU A 180 -11.37 -17.39 -4.28
CA GLU A 180 -12.80 -17.56 -4.13
C GLU A 180 -13.24 -17.38 -2.67
N GLU A 181 -12.51 -17.97 -1.73
CA GLU A 181 -12.75 -17.78 -0.30
C GLU A 181 -12.59 -16.32 0.12
N LEU A 182 -11.55 -15.63 -0.39
CA LEU A 182 -11.35 -14.20 -0.16
C LEU A 182 -12.56 -13.41 -0.65
N ILE A 183 -13.00 -13.59 -1.90
CA ILE A 183 -14.12 -12.82 -2.49
C ILE A 183 -15.42 -13.08 -1.74
N LYS A 184 -15.68 -14.31 -1.30
CA LYS A 184 -16.90 -14.66 -0.54
C LYS A 184 -16.94 -14.02 0.84
N ASN A 185 -15.81 -13.88 1.50
CA ASN A 185 -15.70 -13.42 2.89
C ASN A 185 -15.21 -11.97 3.03
N ALA A 186 -14.78 -11.36 1.93
CA ALA A 186 -14.25 -10.00 1.94
C ALA A 186 -15.35 -8.96 2.21
N PRO A 187 -15.04 -7.90 2.98
CA PRO A 187 -15.93 -6.77 3.11
C PRO A 187 -16.07 -6.04 1.76
N HIS A 188 -17.21 -5.39 1.56
CA HIS A 188 -17.59 -4.76 0.29
C HIS A 188 -16.54 -3.78 -0.27
N TRP A 189 -15.90 -3.02 0.61
CA TRP A 189 -14.85 -2.09 0.21
C TRP A 189 -13.62 -2.80 -0.40
N LEU A 190 -13.29 -4.02 0.07
CA LEU A 190 -12.17 -4.81 -0.49
C LEU A 190 -12.55 -5.41 -1.85
N THR A 191 -13.77 -5.92 -1.99
CA THR A 191 -14.25 -6.43 -3.28
C THR A 191 -14.30 -5.32 -4.34
N ASP A 192 -14.57 -4.07 -3.95
CA ASP A 192 -14.50 -2.93 -4.86
C ASP A 192 -13.06 -2.64 -5.32
N ILE A 193 -12.08 -2.71 -4.41
CA ILE A 193 -10.66 -2.60 -4.76
C ILE A 193 -10.28 -3.69 -5.78
N ILE A 194 -10.63 -4.94 -5.49
CA ILE A 194 -10.31 -6.09 -6.37
C ILE A 194 -10.95 -5.94 -7.75
N LYS A 195 -12.23 -5.54 -7.82
CA LYS A 195 -12.92 -5.29 -9.11
C LYS A 195 -12.23 -4.22 -9.94
N VAL A 196 -11.93 -3.07 -9.31
CA VAL A 196 -11.26 -1.95 -10.01
C VAL A 196 -9.87 -2.38 -10.47
N THR A 197 -9.15 -3.15 -9.64
CA THR A 197 -7.84 -3.70 -10.02
C THR A 197 -7.96 -4.65 -11.22
N ALA A 198 -8.93 -5.57 -11.22
CA ALA A 198 -9.19 -6.46 -12.36
C ALA A 198 -9.42 -5.67 -13.66
N MET A 199 -10.25 -4.64 -13.60
CA MET A 199 -10.52 -3.78 -14.76
C MET A 199 -9.27 -3.00 -15.21
N ALA A 200 -8.45 -2.54 -14.27
CA ALA A 200 -7.19 -1.86 -14.59
C ALA A 200 -6.19 -2.83 -15.25
N MET A 201 -6.09 -4.07 -14.76
CA MET A 201 -5.25 -5.11 -15.35
C MET A 201 -5.69 -5.43 -16.77
N ILE A 202 -6.99 -5.60 -17.02
CA ILE A 202 -7.54 -5.86 -18.37
C ILE A 202 -7.18 -4.71 -19.31
N ARG A 203 -7.39 -3.46 -18.90
CA ARG A 203 -7.06 -2.27 -19.71
C ARG A 203 -5.57 -2.14 -20.01
N ALA A 204 -4.72 -2.63 -19.11
CA ALA A 204 -3.28 -2.63 -19.27
C ALA A 204 -2.77 -3.85 -20.07
N GLU A 205 -3.68 -4.66 -20.65
CA GLU A 205 -3.37 -5.90 -21.35
C GLU A 205 -2.63 -6.93 -20.49
N ASN A 206 -2.71 -6.79 -19.16
CA ASN A 206 -2.21 -7.73 -18.17
C ASN A 206 -3.38 -8.55 -17.64
N TYR A 207 -3.82 -9.50 -18.43
CA TYR A 207 -5.05 -10.25 -18.15
C TYR A 207 -4.89 -11.14 -16.91
N PRO A 208 -5.73 -10.97 -15.88
CA PRO A 208 -5.79 -11.92 -14.78
C PRO A 208 -6.35 -13.26 -15.27
N ASP A 209 -6.16 -14.33 -14.48
CA ASP A 209 -6.74 -15.64 -14.79
C ASP A 209 -8.27 -15.51 -15.00
N VAL A 210 -8.75 -15.99 -16.15
CA VAL A 210 -10.17 -15.97 -16.53
C VAL A 210 -11.06 -16.62 -15.46
N LYS A 211 -10.54 -17.65 -14.75
CA LYS A 211 -11.26 -18.27 -13.64
C LYS A 211 -11.52 -17.28 -12.50
N LYS A 212 -10.54 -16.44 -12.15
CA LYS A 212 -10.68 -15.40 -11.12
C LYS A 212 -11.68 -14.33 -11.53
N ILE A 213 -11.68 -13.95 -12.81
CA ILE A 213 -12.71 -13.03 -13.33
C ILE A 213 -14.11 -13.63 -13.19
N ARG A 214 -14.29 -14.92 -13.51
CA ARG A 214 -15.58 -15.61 -13.29
C ARG A 214 -15.97 -15.67 -11.82
N ILE A 215 -15.03 -15.95 -10.93
CA ILE A 215 -15.29 -15.93 -9.47
C ILE A 215 -15.83 -14.56 -9.03
N ILE A 216 -15.22 -13.47 -9.51
CA ILE A 216 -15.69 -12.11 -9.22
C ILE A 216 -17.13 -11.94 -9.73
N ASP A 217 -17.39 -12.28 -11.00
CA ASP A 217 -18.69 -12.06 -11.62
C ASP A 217 -19.80 -12.92 -10.97
N ASP A 218 -19.52 -14.20 -10.74
CA ASP A 218 -20.48 -15.14 -10.16
C ASP A 218 -20.79 -14.82 -8.69
N THR A 219 -19.79 -14.35 -7.92
CA THR A 219 -19.95 -14.07 -6.49
C THR A 219 -20.57 -12.70 -6.25
N LEU A 220 -20.18 -11.69 -7.04
CA LEU A 220 -20.57 -10.29 -6.82
C LEU A 220 -21.67 -9.81 -7.76
N GLY A 221 -22.12 -10.66 -8.71
CA GLY A 221 -23.12 -10.28 -9.70
C GLY A 221 -22.65 -9.20 -10.66
N THR A 222 -21.39 -9.23 -11.06
CA THR A 222 -20.78 -8.24 -11.95
C THR A 222 -20.58 -8.81 -13.36
N CYS A 223 -20.11 -7.99 -14.30
CA CYS A 223 -19.82 -8.36 -15.68
C CYS A 223 -18.41 -7.93 -16.10
N VAL A 224 -17.43 -8.18 -15.24
CA VAL A 224 -16.00 -7.82 -15.52
C VAL A 224 -15.49 -8.58 -16.75
N LYS A 225 -15.97 -9.79 -16.99
CA LYS A 225 -15.67 -10.61 -18.19
C LYS A 225 -15.98 -9.92 -19.50
N ASP A 226 -16.93 -8.99 -19.53
CA ASP A 226 -17.34 -8.31 -20.77
C ASP A 226 -16.26 -7.31 -21.25
N PHE A 227 -15.24 -7.08 -20.44
CA PHE A 227 -14.08 -6.24 -20.77
C PHE A 227 -12.84 -7.04 -21.22
N LEU A 228 -12.92 -8.39 -21.21
CA LEU A 228 -11.87 -9.27 -21.75
C LEU A 228 -11.96 -9.29 -23.28
#